data_f92b8950bb1df65bbfb7b63d8496978b
#
_entry.id   f92b8950bb1df65bbfb7b63d8496978b
#
_cell.length_a   1.000
_cell.length_b   1.000
_cell.length_c   1.000
_cell.angle_alpha   90.00
_cell.angle_beta   90.00
_cell.angle_gamma   90.00
#
_symmetry.space_group_name_H-M   'P 1'
#
loop_
_entity.id
_entity.type
_entity.pdbx_description
1 polymer ?
#
loop_
_entity_poly.entity_id
_entity_poly.type
_entity_poly.pdbx_seq_one_letter_code
_entity_poly.pdbx_strand_id
1 'polypeptide(L)'
;MEIKLTHIDNYHSKIENLNGNYIEIDNKTDKEPKGVSPMELLLMGVAGCSSIDIISILKKQKQNFKDLRIKVKGLREKKELPAIFKKIHADVYIDGHVDPKKALKAVQLSFEKYCSVSKTLEATAEITYSVVVNNKIC
;
A
#
# COMPACT_ATOMS: atom_id res chain seq x y z
N MET A 1 7.33 10.53 -15.93
CA MET A 1 7.56 10.05 -14.55
C MET A 1 8.95 9.43 -14.49
N GLU A 2 9.76 9.83 -13.53
CA GLU A 2 11.17 9.41 -13.43
C GLU A 2 11.60 9.35 -11.98
N ILE A 3 12.41 8.38 -11.64
CA ILE A 3 13.07 8.27 -10.33
C ILE A 3 14.57 8.07 -10.52
N LYS A 4 15.35 8.41 -9.51
CA LYS A 4 16.80 8.26 -9.49
C LYS A 4 17.24 7.55 -8.23
N LEU A 5 18.05 6.51 -8.36
CA LEU A 5 18.70 5.84 -7.24
C LEU A 5 20.14 6.36 -7.11
N THR A 6 20.53 6.68 -5.88
CA THR A 6 21.91 7.03 -5.52
C THR A 6 22.38 6.09 -4.41
N HIS A 7 23.43 5.33 -4.67
CA HIS A 7 24.06 4.44 -3.70
C HIS A 7 24.73 5.24 -2.58
N ILE A 8 24.56 4.80 -1.34
CA ILE A 8 25.15 5.43 -0.15
C ILE A 8 26.27 4.56 0.41
N ASP A 9 25.96 3.38 0.90
CA ASP A 9 26.92 2.46 1.49
C ASP A 9 26.35 1.03 1.49
N ASN A 10 27.18 0.02 1.20
CA ASN A 10 26.77 -1.37 1.12
C ASN A 10 25.51 -1.55 0.24
N TYR A 11 24.38 -1.98 0.77
CA TYR A 11 23.10 -2.08 0.06
C TYR A 11 22.17 -0.88 0.32
N HIS A 12 22.60 0.04 1.16
CA HIS A 12 21.85 1.25 1.50
C HIS A 12 21.89 2.25 0.35
N SER A 13 20.73 2.66 -0.12
CA SER A 13 20.58 3.63 -1.21
C SER A 13 19.41 4.57 -0.96
N LYS A 14 19.46 5.72 -1.60
CA LYS A 14 18.40 6.72 -1.63
C LYS A 14 17.72 6.67 -2.99
N ILE A 15 16.39 6.66 -3.01
CA ILE A 15 15.61 6.76 -4.24
C ILE A 15 14.75 8.02 -4.17
N GLU A 16 14.85 8.87 -5.17
CA GLU A 16 14.17 10.16 -5.19
C GLU A 16 13.44 10.41 -6.51
N ASN A 17 12.38 11.20 -6.45
CA ASN A 17 11.67 11.68 -7.62
C ASN A 17 12.25 13.02 -8.11
N LEU A 18 11.70 13.57 -9.20
CA LEU A 18 12.15 14.85 -9.77
C LEU A 18 11.94 16.05 -8.83
N ASN A 19 11.00 15.95 -7.89
CA ASN A 19 10.71 17.02 -6.93
C ASN A 19 11.57 16.96 -5.65
N GLY A 20 12.47 15.98 -5.55
CA GLY A 20 13.33 15.80 -4.39
C GLY A 20 12.70 15.05 -3.21
N ASN A 21 11.47 14.54 -3.34
CA ASN A 21 10.91 13.61 -2.36
C ASN A 21 11.63 12.26 -2.47
N TYR A 22 11.95 11.64 -1.37
CA TYR A 22 12.77 10.43 -1.38
C TYR A 22 12.39 9.43 -0.30
N ILE A 23 12.85 8.22 -0.50
CA ILE A 23 12.90 7.15 0.47
C ILE A 23 14.30 6.54 0.51
N GLU A 24 14.61 5.85 1.59
CA GLU A 24 15.83 5.06 1.69
C GLU A 24 15.48 3.58 1.64
N ILE A 25 16.27 2.81 0.90
CA ILE A 25 16.14 1.36 0.78
C ILE A 25 17.40 0.67 1.30
N ASP A 26 17.24 -0.56 1.75
CA ASP A 26 18.35 -1.40 2.20
C ASP A 26 18.01 -2.89 2.00
N ASN A 27 19.00 -3.74 2.20
CA ASN A 27 18.80 -5.18 2.19
C ASN A 27 18.27 -5.65 3.57
N LYS A 28 17.11 -6.30 3.57
CA LYS A 28 16.46 -6.78 4.80
C LYS A 28 17.26 -7.89 5.53
N THR A 29 18.26 -8.50 4.88
CA THR A 29 19.13 -9.51 5.51
C THR A 29 20.20 -8.91 6.40
N ASP A 30 20.40 -7.59 6.35
CA ASP A 30 21.29 -6.90 7.27
C ASP A 30 20.68 -6.89 8.70
N LYS A 31 21.53 -6.91 9.72
CA LYS A 31 21.09 -6.93 11.12
C LYS A 31 20.34 -5.67 11.51
N GLU A 32 20.72 -4.54 10.94
CA GLU A 32 20.11 -3.22 11.18
C GLU A 32 19.92 -2.50 9.84
N PRO A 33 18.89 -2.88 9.04
CA PRO A 33 18.65 -2.21 7.77
C PRO A 33 18.28 -0.75 7.99
N LYS A 34 18.90 0.15 7.23
CA LYS A 34 18.70 1.60 7.32
C LYS A 34 17.56 2.12 6.44
N GLY A 35 16.89 1.24 5.77
CA GLY A 35 15.79 1.57 4.88
C GLY A 35 14.84 0.40 4.68
N VAL A 36 13.81 0.63 3.88
CA VAL A 36 12.82 -0.40 3.53
C VAL A 36 13.38 -1.33 2.45
N SER A 37 12.90 -2.56 2.41
CA SER A 37 13.27 -3.47 1.33
C SER A 37 12.52 -3.12 0.03
N PRO A 38 13.07 -3.44 -1.14
CA PRO A 38 12.38 -3.21 -2.42
C PRO A 38 11.00 -3.86 -2.50
N MET A 39 10.82 -5.04 -1.95
CA MET A 39 9.52 -5.72 -1.94
C MET A 39 8.51 -5.05 -0.99
N GLU A 40 8.96 -4.47 0.12
CA GLU A 40 8.10 -3.65 0.99
C GLU A 40 7.58 -2.39 0.27
N LEU A 41 8.35 -1.82 -0.66
CA LEU A 41 7.90 -0.69 -1.47
C LEU A 41 6.68 -0.99 -2.31
N LEU A 42 6.54 -2.21 -2.82
CA LEU A 42 5.35 -2.63 -3.56
C LEU A 42 4.12 -2.61 -2.65
N LEU A 43 4.24 -3.09 -1.41
CA LEU A 43 3.16 -3.05 -0.42
C LEU A 43 2.85 -1.61 0.03
N MET A 44 3.87 -0.78 0.18
CA MET A 44 3.72 0.66 0.45
C MET A 44 2.99 1.36 -0.70
N GLY A 45 3.29 0.98 -1.95
CA GLY A 45 2.59 1.45 -3.13
C GLY A 45 1.10 1.10 -3.11
N VAL A 46 0.74 -0.12 -2.74
CA VAL A 46 -0.66 -0.55 -2.57
C VAL A 46 -1.36 0.30 -1.51
N ALA A 47 -0.75 0.46 -0.33
CA ALA A 47 -1.32 1.26 0.75
C ALA A 47 -1.49 2.74 0.35
N GLY A 48 -0.45 3.34 -0.23
CA GLY A 48 -0.46 4.75 -0.64
C GLY A 48 -1.49 5.01 -1.73
N CYS A 49 -1.50 4.22 -2.78
CA CYS A 49 -2.42 4.38 -3.90
C CYS A 49 -3.89 4.21 -3.46
N SER A 50 -4.19 3.14 -2.72
CA SER A 50 -5.56 2.91 -2.22
C SER A 50 -6.01 4.00 -1.24
N SER A 51 -5.11 4.54 -0.40
CA SER A 51 -5.44 5.61 0.54
C SER A 51 -5.92 6.88 -0.18
N ILE A 52 -5.25 7.26 -1.27
CA ILE A 52 -5.62 8.43 -2.07
C ILE A 52 -7.02 8.26 -2.65
N ASP A 53 -7.33 7.10 -3.21
CA ASP A 53 -8.63 6.79 -3.77
C ASP A 53 -9.72 6.82 -2.69
N ILE A 54 -9.50 6.11 -1.59
CA ILE A 54 -10.46 6.01 -0.48
C ILE A 54 -10.78 7.40 0.08
N ILE A 55 -9.76 8.21 0.36
CA ILE A 55 -9.93 9.58 0.84
C ILE A 55 -10.77 10.41 -0.16
N SER A 56 -10.44 10.33 -1.43
CA SER A 56 -11.14 11.07 -2.49
C SER A 56 -12.61 10.67 -2.59
N ILE A 57 -12.90 9.37 -2.50
CA ILE A 57 -14.27 8.83 -2.57
C ILE A 57 -15.06 9.22 -1.31
N LEU A 58 -14.48 9.07 -0.11
CA LEU A 58 -15.12 9.46 1.14
C LEU A 58 -15.48 10.95 1.16
N LYS A 59 -14.59 11.81 0.66
CA LYS A 59 -14.88 13.25 0.50
C LYS A 59 -16.05 13.51 -0.45
N LYS A 60 -16.08 12.85 -1.61
CA LYS A 60 -17.20 12.95 -2.56
C LYS A 60 -18.52 12.46 -1.97
N GLN A 61 -18.46 11.43 -1.14
CA GLN A 61 -19.62 10.89 -0.41
C GLN A 61 -20.01 11.74 0.81
N LYS A 62 -19.31 12.85 1.07
CA LYS A 62 -19.51 13.74 2.22
C LYS A 62 -19.40 13.00 3.56
N GLN A 63 -18.48 12.06 3.64
CA GLN A 63 -18.16 11.34 4.88
C GLN A 63 -17.09 12.08 5.67
N ASN A 64 -17.27 12.19 6.98
CA ASN A 64 -16.35 12.89 7.87
C ASN A 64 -15.54 11.89 8.70
N PHE A 65 -14.54 11.27 8.06
CA PHE A 65 -13.62 10.37 8.75
C PHE A 65 -12.57 11.18 9.53
N LYS A 66 -12.11 10.63 10.65
CA LYS A 66 -11.05 11.21 11.50
C LYS A 66 -9.73 10.52 11.28
N ASP A 67 -9.74 9.21 11.02
CA ASP A 67 -8.55 8.41 10.88
C ASP A 67 -8.73 7.36 9.78
N LEU A 68 -7.66 7.13 9.02
CA LEU A 68 -7.56 6.08 8.02
C LEU A 68 -6.23 5.36 8.21
N ARG A 69 -6.30 4.07 8.48
CA ARG A 69 -5.12 3.20 8.60
C ARG A 69 -5.27 2.04 7.64
N ILE A 70 -4.20 1.69 6.94
CA ILE A 70 -4.18 0.57 6.02
C ILE A 70 -2.97 -0.30 6.35
N LYS A 71 -3.23 -1.57 6.67
CA LYS A 71 -2.20 -2.56 6.93
C LYS A 71 -2.17 -3.53 5.76
N VAL A 72 -1.04 -3.61 5.07
CA VAL A 72 -0.88 -4.47 3.89
C VAL A 72 0.08 -5.60 4.20
N LYS A 73 -0.35 -6.82 3.91
CA LYS A 73 0.45 -8.04 4.08
C LYS A 73 0.66 -8.67 2.71
N GLY A 74 1.88 -9.09 2.42
CA GLY A 74 2.23 -9.82 1.22
C GLY A 74 2.79 -11.20 1.54
N LEU A 75 2.36 -12.21 0.79
CA LEU A 75 2.87 -13.58 0.88
C LEU A 75 3.67 -13.91 -0.38
N ARG A 76 4.93 -14.30 -0.19
CA ARG A 76 5.86 -14.73 -1.23
C ARG A 76 6.13 -16.23 -1.09
N GLU A 77 6.29 -16.93 -2.22
CA GLU A 77 6.81 -18.29 -2.23
C GLU A 77 8.35 -18.26 -2.34
N LYS A 78 9.03 -18.49 -1.22
CA LYS A 78 10.50 -18.40 -1.13
C LYS A 78 11.25 -19.46 -1.94
N LYS A 79 10.57 -20.54 -2.36
CA LYS A 79 11.15 -21.63 -3.17
C LYS A 79 11.31 -21.27 -4.64
N GLU A 80 10.63 -20.22 -5.12
CA GLU A 80 10.70 -19.74 -6.50
C GLU A 80 11.68 -18.57 -6.62
N LEU A 81 12.40 -18.50 -7.74
CA LEU A 81 13.25 -17.37 -8.09
C LEU A 81 12.82 -16.80 -9.45
N PRO A 82 12.45 -15.52 -9.54
CA PRO A 82 12.34 -14.56 -8.42
C PRO A 82 11.15 -14.86 -7.53
N ALA A 83 11.30 -14.59 -6.22
CA ALA A 83 10.22 -14.78 -5.25
C ALA A 83 9.26 -13.59 -5.28
N ILE A 84 8.22 -13.66 -6.10
CA ILE A 84 7.20 -12.62 -6.24
C ILE A 84 6.07 -12.79 -5.21
N PHE A 85 5.28 -11.74 -5.00
CA PHE A 85 4.04 -11.86 -4.22
C PHE A 85 3.02 -12.72 -4.96
N LYS A 86 2.44 -13.68 -4.26
CA LYS A 86 1.32 -14.52 -4.72
C LYS A 86 -0.01 -14.05 -4.13
N LYS A 87 0.02 -13.51 -2.92
CA LYS A 87 -1.15 -12.95 -2.23
C LYS A 87 -0.79 -11.63 -1.56
N ILE A 88 -1.68 -10.67 -1.67
CA ILE A 88 -1.60 -9.38 -0.99
C ILE A 88 -2.95 -9.13 -0.33
N HIS A 89 -2.95 -8.85 0.97
CA HIS A 89 -4.16 -8.53 1.71
C HIS A 89 -4.05 -7.17 2.41
N ALA A 90 -5.06 -6.33 2.23
CA ALA A 90 -5.15 -5.02 2.85
C ALA A 90 -6.26 -4.97 3.91
N ASP A 91 -5.90 -4.75 5.16
CA ASP A 91 -6.85 -4.43 6.23
C ASP A 91 -7.02 -2.91 6.29
N VAL A 92 -8.22 -2.41 5.99
CA VAL A 92 -8.53 -0.98 5.96
C VAL A 92 -9.37 -0.61 7.18
N TYR A 93 -8.85 0.31 7.99
CA TYR A 93 -9.52 0.81 9.21
C TYR A 93 -9.90 2.27 9.00
N ILE A 94 -11.19 2.58 9.17
CA ILE A 94 -11.73 3.93 9.01
C ILE A 94 -12.50 4.30 10.29
N ASP A 95 -12.07 5.35 10.97
CA ASP A 95 -12.71 5.83 12.17
C ASP A 95 -13.28 7.25 11.97
N GLY A 96 -14.37 7.54 12.65
CA GLY A 96 -15.02 8.83 12.60
C GLY A 96 -16.52 8.75 12.29
N HIS A 97 -17.09 9.85 11.87
CA HIS A 97 -18.51 9.92 11.50
C HIS A 97 -18.69 9.47 10.04
N VAL A 98 -18.71 8.16 9.87
CA VAL A 98 -18.71 7.49 8.55
C VAL A 98 -19.76 6.39 8.51
N ASP A 99 -20.58 6.40 7.46
CA ASP A 99 -21.50 5.30 7.15
C ASP A 99 -20.71 4.06 6.70
N PRO A 100 -20.86 2.91 7.37
CA PRO A 100 -20.13 1.68 7.03
C PRO A 100 -20.33 1.22 5.59
N LYS A 101 -21.53 1.37 5.03
CA LYS A 101 -21.82 1.00 3.63
C LYS A 101 -21.06 1.88 2.64
N LYS A 102 -20.96 3.18 2.94
CA LYS A 102 -20.20 4.12 2.11
C LYS A 102 -18.70 3.88 2.22
N ALA A 103 -18.20 3.56 3.42
CA ALA A 103 -16.81 3.17 3.63
C ALA A 103 -16.45 1.90 2.84
N LEU A 104 -17.27 0.86 2.98
CA LEU A 104 -17.09 -0.38 2.21
C LEU A 104 -17.07 -0.12 0.71
N LYS A 105 -18.00 0.71 0.21
CA LYS A 105 -18.06 1.06 -1.21
C LYS A 105 -16.81 1.84 -1.67
N ALA A 106 -16.28 2.72 -0.83
CA ALA A 106 -15.07 3.47 -1.15
C ALA A 106 -13.86 2.55 -1.30
N VAL A 107 -13.69 1.61 -0.38
CA VAL A 107 -12.61 0.61 -0.43
C VAL A 107 -12.77 -0.31 -1.63
N GLN A 108 -13.98 -0.83 -1.87
CA GLN A 108 -14.30 -1.66 -3.03
C GLN A 108 -13.91 -0.96 -4.34
N LEU A 109 -14.34 0.28 -4.53
CA LEU A 109 -14.04 1.04 -5.74
C LEU A 109 -12.54 1.27 -5.92
N SER A 110 -11.80 1.51 -4.84
CA SER A 110 -10.35 1.65 -4.93
C SER A 110 -9.71 0.37 -5.46
N PHE A 111 -9.94 -0.76 -4.80
CA PHE A 111 -9.26 -2.02 -5.15
C PHE A 111 -9.74 -2.62 -6.47
N GLU A 112 -11.02 -2.52 -6.79
CA GLU A 112 -11.58 -3.14 -8.00
C GLU A 112 -11.46 -2.26 -9.25
N LYS A 113 -11.33 -0.94 -9.10
CA LYS A 113 -11.40 -0.03 -10.24
C LYS A 113 -10.27 1.00 -10.34
N TYR A 114 -9.89 1.67 -9.25
CA TYR A 114 -9.08 2.89 -9.33
C TYR A 114 -7.61 2.71 -8.94
N CYS A 115 -7.27 1.80 -8.04
CA CYS A 115 -5.89 1.65 -7.57
C CYS A 115 -4.98 1.09 -8.68
N SER A 116 -4.20 1.97 -9.31
CA SER A 116 -3.29 1.60 -10.39
C SER A 116 -2.21 0.61 -9.94
N VAL A 117 -1.71 0.75 -8.72
CA VAL A 117 -0.71 -0.17 -8.17
C VAL A 117 -1.29 -1.57 -8.00
N SER A 118 -2.49 -1.70 -7.43
CA SER A 118 -3.18 -2.99 -7.30
C SER A 118 -3.44 -3.60 -8.67
N LYS A 119 -3.88 -2.83 -9.64
CA LYS A 119 -4.08 -3.29 -11.03
C LYS A 119 -2.79 -3.80 -11.66
N THR A 120 -1.68 -3.15 -11.40
CA THR A 120 -0.37 -3.58 -11.89
C THR A 120 0.06 -4.92 -11.28
N LEU A 121 -0.20 -5.12 -9.98
CA LEU A 121 0.22 -6.31 -9.25
C LEU A 121 -0.75 -7.50 -9.37
N GLU A 122 -2.02 -7.26 -9.68
CA GLU A 122 -3.04 -8.33 -9.75
C GLU A 122 -2.80 -9.34 -10.88
N ALA A 123 -1.95 -9.03 -11.84
CA ALA A 123 -1.56 -9.98 -12.89
C ALA A 123 -0.84 -11.21 -12.33
N THR A 124 -0.14 -11.07 -11.20
CA THR A 124 0.66 -12.14 -10.59
C THR A 124 0.30 -12.41 -9.12
N ALA A 125 -0.46 -11.53 -8.47
CA ALA A 125 -0.85 -11.65 -7.08
C ALA A 125 -2.38 -11.57 -6.92
N GLU A 126 -2.93 -12.48 -6.11
CA GLU A 126 -4.31 -12.35 -5.64
C GLU A 126 -4.38 -11.21 -4.62
N ILE A 127 -5.19 -10.19 -4.88
CA ILE A 127 -5.35 -9.03 -3.99
C ILE A 127 -6.72 -9.07 -3.34
N THR A 128 -6.73 -9.05 -2.00
CA THR A 128 -7.94 -9.06 -1.18
C THR A 128 -7.90 -7.94 -0.16
N TYR A 129 -9.06 -7.58 0.39
CA TYR A 129 -9.15 -6.54 1.42
C TYR A 129 -10.23 -6.87 2.45
N SER A 130 -10.10 -6.26 3.62
CA SER A 130 -11.12 -6.20 4.67
C SER A 130 -11.35 -4.74 5.08
N VAL A 131 -12.54 -4.44 5.59
CA VAL A 131 -12.92 -3.08 6.00
C VAL A 131 -13.46 -3.11 7.41
N VAL A 132 -12.90 -2.26 8.27
CA VAL A 132 -13.32 -2.08 9.65
C VAL A 132 -13.66 -0.61 9.86
N VAL A 133 -14.89 -0.32 10.31
CA VAL A 133 -15.35 1.03 10.59
C VAL A 133 -15.70 1.13 12.07
N ASN A 134 -15.04 2.07 12.78
CA ASN A 134 -15.24 2.27 14.22
C ASN A 134 -15.16 0.94 15.00
N ASN A 135 -14.12 0.14 14.74
CA ASN A 135 -13.85 -1.16 15.33
C ASN A 135 -14.90 -2.27 15.02
N LYS A 136 -15.73 -2.07 14.01
CA LYS A 136 -16.70 -3.08 13.54
C LYS A 136 -16.38 -3.49 12.12
N ILE A 137 -16.30 -4.81 11.89
CA ILE A 137 -16.08 -5.39 10.56
C ILE A 137 -17.31 -5.13 9.68
N CYS A 138 -17.03 -4.68 8.46
CA CYS A 138 -18.07 -4.48 7.45
C CYS A 138 -18.32 -5.73 6.62
#